data_96eedb43623fd7cf12bff340daa75b7a
#
_entry.id   96eedb43623fd7cf12bff340daa75b7a
#
_cell.length_a   1.000
_cell.length_b   1.000
_cell.length_c   1.000
_cell.angle_alpha   90.00
_cell.angle_beta   90.00
_cell.angle_gamma   90.00
#
_symmetry.space_group_name_H-M   'P 1'
#
loop_
_entity.id
_entity.type
_entity.pdbx_description
1 polymer ?
#
loop_
_entity_poly.entity_id
_entity_poly.type
_entity_poly.pdbx_seq_one_letter_code
_entity_poly.pdbx_strand_id
1 'polypeptide(L)'
;RNFGHQSALAAGLSRASGRACVFMDADLQDPPALLPRLVERWRAGVEVVYAVRRARPGDSLFKRWTARLFYRGLGLIAGVSLPPDAGDFRLLDRKVVDALIALPERHRYFRGLVSWVGFRQEGVPFDRPARAAGETKFTLWKMIRFAVDGVTSFSHVPLRLVTLAGFAASA
;
A
#
# COMPACT_ATOMS: atom_id res chain seq x y z
N ARG A 1 -1.39 -14.57 -18.89
CA ARG A 1 -1.81 -15.12 -17.60
C ARG A 1 -1.87 -14.02 -16.56
N ASN A 2 -2.90 -14.01 -15.71
CA ASN A 2 -3.03 -13.06 -14.61
C ASN A 2 -2.15 -13.53 -13.44
N PHE A 3 -1.17 -12.72 -13.04
CA PHE A 3 -0.27 -12.94 -11.91
C PHE A 3 -0.61 -12.09 -10.67
N GLY A 4 -1.68 -11.30 -10.78
CA GLY A 4 -2.16 -10.41 -9.73
C GLY A 4 -1.60 -8.99 -9.82
N HIS A 5 -2.24 -8.08 -9.08
CA HIS A 5 -1.99 -6.64 -9.11
C HIS A 5 -0.54 -6.28 -8.72
N GLN A 6 -0.01 -6.84 -7.64
CA GLN A 6 1.35 -6.53 -7.17
C GLN A 6 2.43 -6.97 -8.17
N SER A 7 2.23 -8.11 -8.84
CA SER A 7 3.15 -8.57 -9.89
C SER A 7 3.12 -7.66 -11.12
N ALA A 8 1.94 -7.12 -11.47
CA ALA A 8 1.81 -6.16 -12.56
C ALA A 8 2.54 -4.84 -12.23
N LEU A 9 2.41 -4.33 -11.01
CA LEU A 9 3.15 -3.16 -10.53
C LEU A 9 4.67 -3.41 -10.57
N ALA A 10 5.13 -4.59 -10.11
CA ALA A 10 6.55 -4.96 -10.16
C ALA A 10 7.10 -4.98 -11.59
N ALA A 11 6.35 -5.57 -12.53
CA ALA A 11 6.74 -5.62 -13.93
C ALA A 11 6.79 -4.22 -14.58
N GLY A 12 5.80 -3.37 -14.29
CA GLY A 12 5.81 -1.98 -14.75
C GLY A 12 6.98 -1.19 -14.18
N LEU A 13 7.23 -1.32 -12.88
CA LEU A 13 8.32 -0.62 -12.20
C LEU A 13 9.69 -0.99 -12.77
N SER A 14 9.94 -2.27 -13.04
CA SER A 14 11.21 -2.77 -13.60
C SER A 14 11.48 -2.27 -15.03
N ARG A 15 10.46 -1.78 -15.74
CA ARG A 15 10.58 -1.23 -17.10
C ARG A 15 10.53 0.28 -17.16
N ALA A 16 10.16 0.91 -16.05
CA ALA A 16 10.05 2.36 -15.99
C ALA A 16 11.45 3.01 -15.97
N SER A 17 11.70 3.96 -16.88
CA SER A 17 12.99 4.67 -17.03
C SER A 17 12.91 6.17 -16.68
N GLY A 18 11.72 6.69 -16.34
CA GLY A 18 11.52 8.10 -16.00
C GLY A 18 12.23 8.52 -14.71
N ARG A 19 12.42 9.83 -14.52
CA ARG A 19 12.98 10.43 -13.27
C ARG A 19 12.07 10.21 -12.07
N ALA A 20 10.81 9.98 -12.30
CA ALA A 20 9.81 9.56 -11.31
C ALA A 20 8.83 8.59 -11.97
N CYS A 21 8.21 7.73 -11.17
CA CYS A 21 7.18 6.79 -11.60
C CYS A 21 5.89 7.04 -10.85
N VAL A 22 4.76 6.89 -11.55
CA VAL A 22 3.44 6.99 -10.92
C VAL A 22 2.75 5.62 -10.97
N PHE A 23 2.29 5.15 -9.82
CA PHE A 23 1.32 4.07 -9.72
C PHE A 23 -0.08 4.67 -9.75
N MET A 24 -0.94 4.17 -10.61
CA MET A 24 -2.32 4.62 -10.75
C MET A 24 -3.20 3.46 -11.19
N ASP A 25 -4.36 3.30 -10.55
CA ASP A 25 -5.36 2.31 -10.94
C ASP A 25 -6.08 2.75 -12.24
N ALA A 26 -6.38 1.79 -13.11
CA ALA A 26 -7.04 2.05 -14.40
C ALA A 26 -8.59 2.08 -14.29
N ASP A 27 -9.16 2.06 -13.09
CA ASP A 27 -10.62 2.03 -12.85
C ASP A 27 -11.27 3.43 -12.78
N LEU A 28 -10.53 4.47 -13.17
CA LEU A 28 -10.93 5.88 -13.19
C LEU A 28 -11.29 6.46 -11.80
N GLN A 29 -10.95 5.77 -10.73
CA GLN A 29 -11.13 6.28 -9.37
C GLN A 29 -9.95 7.10 -8.87
N ASP A 30 -8.81 7.00 -9.57
CA ASP A 30 -7.62 7.80 -9.33
C ASP A 30 -7.57 8.92 -10.38
N PRO A 31 -7.92 10.18 -10.02
CA PRO A 31 -8.07 11.24 -11.02
C PRO A 31 -6.70 11.69 -11.56
N PRO A 32 -6.46 11.62 -12.89
CA PRO A 32 -5.22 12.13 -13.48
C PRO A 32 -4.96 13.62 -13.19
N ALA A 33 -6.02 14.38 -12.94
CA ALA A 33 -5.95 15.80 -12.55
C ALA A 33 -5.15 16.04 -11.25
N LEU A 34 -4.90 14.98 -10.44
CA LEU A 34 -4.07 15.09 -9.23
C LEU A 34 -2.57 15.07 -9.55
N LEU A 35 -2.16 14.55 -10.72
CA LEU A 35 -0.75 14.38 -11.09
C LEU A 35 0.09 15.66 -10.98
N PRO A 36 -0.38 16.86 -11.43
CA PRO A 36 0.39 18.09 -11.28
C PRO A 36 0.74 18.38 -9.81
N ARG A 37 -0.18 18.15 -8.87
CA ARG A 37 0.05 18.34 -7.43
C ARG A 37 1.05 17.33 -6.85
N LEU A 38 1.02 16.08 -7.31
CA LEU A 38 2.01 15.08 -6.92
C LEU A 38 3.41 15.49 -7.42
N VAL A 39 3.51 15.95 -8.67
CA VAL A 39 4.77 16.42 -9.28
C VAL A 39 5.30 17.65 -8.58
N GLU A 40 4.43 18.60 -8.19
CA GLU A 40 4.83 19.79 -7.42
C GLU A 40 5.52 19.43 -6.12
N ARG A 41 4.93 18.49 -5.32
CA ARG A 41 5.52 18.03 -4.06
C ARG A 41 6.82 17.26 -4.27
N TRP A 42 6.88 16.45 -5.31
CA TRP A 42 8.11 15.76 -5.70
C TRP A 42 9.22 16.76 -6.06
N ARG A 43 8.92 17.79 -6.85
CA ARG A 43 9.87 18.87 -7.19
C ARG A 43 10.33 19.66 -5.97
N ALA A 44 9.50 19.75 -4.93
CA ALA A 44 9.85 20.33 -3.64
C ALA A 44 10.74 19.39 -2.76
N GLY A 45 11.20 18.26 -3.32
CA GLY A 45 12.13 17.34 -2.65
C GLY A 45 11.48 16.21 -1.86
N VAL A 46 10.16 15.98 -2.00
CA VAL A 46 9.51 14.83 -1.41
C VAL A 46 9.72 13.61 -2.31
N GLU A 47 10.20 12.51 -1.76
CA GLU A 47 10.63 11.34 -2.53
C GLU A 47 9.49 10.37 -2.86
N VAL A 48 8.48 10.32 -1.98
CA VAL A 48 7.26 9.53 -2.15
C VAL A 48 6.07 10.43 -1.91
N VAL A 49 5.28 10.70 -2.94
CA VAL A 49 4.05 11.49 -2.81
C VAL A 49 2.86 10.59 -3.09
N TYR A 50 2.01 10.36 -2.08
CA TYR A 50 0.87 9.47 -2.19
C TYR A 50 -0.46 10.21 -2.07
N ALA A 51 -1.46 9.74 -2.80
CA ALA A 51 -2.81 10.28 -2.74
C ALA A 51 -3.55 9.76 -1.51
N VAL A 52 -4.10 10.67 -0.70
CA VAL A 52 -4.90 10.36 0.49
C VAL A 52 -6.36 10.67 0.21
N ARG A 53 -7.20 9.67 0.38
CA ARG A 53 -8.65 9.85 0.21
C ARG A 53 -9.21 10.66 1.36
N ARG A 54 -9.90 11.76 1.05
CA ARG A 54 -10.71 12.44 2.07
C ARG A 54 -11.82 11.52 2.54
N ALA A 55 -12.12 11.56 3.85
CA ALA A 55 -13.23 10.80 4.42
C ALA A 55 -14.54 11.19 3.73
N ARG A 56 -15.34 10.20 3.32
CA ARG A 56 -16.67 10.46 2.75
C ARG A 56 -17.60 10.99 3.84
N PRO A 57 -18.39 12.04 3.56
CA PRO A 57 -19.55 12.35 4.39
C PRO A 57 -20.48 11.11 4.41
N GLY A 58 -20.74 10.54 5.60
CA GLY A 58 -21.57 9.34 5.75
C GLY A 58 -20.84 8.04 6.10
N ASP A 59 -19.51 8.01 6.12
CA ASP A 59 -18.80 6.85 6.67
C ASP A 59 -19.05 6.74 8.19
N SER A 60 -19.67 5.62 8.61
CA SER A 60 -19.94 5.33 10.02
C SER A 60 -18.69 5.49 10.89
N LEU A 61 -18.83 6.15 12.03
CA LEU A 61 -17.76 6.30 13.03
C LEU A 61 -17.17 4.94 13.44
N PHE A 62 -18.02 3.91 13.55
CA PHE A 62 -17.61 2.54 13.85
C PHE A 62 -16.67 1.97 12.77
N LYS A 63 -17.01 2.14 11.49
CA LYS A 63 -16.16 1.69 10.35
C LYS A 63 -14.82 2.41 10.33
N ARG A 64 -14.80 3.71 10.62
CA ARG A 64 -13.55 4.49 10.71
C ARG A 64 -12.69 4.06 11.89
N TRP A 65 -13.31 3.79 13.04
CA TRP A 65 -12.61 3.36 14.25
C TRP A 65 -12.02 1.96 14.09
N THR A 66 -12.78 1.00 13.56
CA THR A 66 -12.31 -0.37 13.30
C THR A 66 -11.20 -0.39 12.27
N ALA A 67 -11.29 0.40 11.21
CA ALA A 67 -10.20 0.55 10.22
C ALA A 67 -8.93 1.12 10.87
N ARG A 68 -9.03 2.17 11.69
CA ARG A 68 -7.88 2.73 12.41
C ARG A 68 -7.23 1.73 13.37
N LEU A 69 -8.05 0.99 14.12
CA LEU A 69 -7.55 -0.04 15.03
C LEU A 69 -6.84 -1.15 14.27
N PHE A 70 -7.40 -1.57 13.14
CA PHE A 70 -6.79 -2.56 12.24
C PHE A 70 -5.43 -2.09 11.71
N TYR A 71 -5.35 -0.88 11.13
CA TYR A 71 -4.09 -0.36 10.60
C TYR A 71 -3.04 -0.09 11.69
N ARG A 72 -3.46 0.34 12.89
CA ARG A 72 -2.56 0.46 14.05
C ARG A 72 -2.02 -0.89 14.50
N GLY A 73 -2.91 -1.89 14.65
CA GLY A 73 -2.50 -3.25 15.00
C GLY A 73 -1.56 -3.86 13.96
N LEU A 74 -1.88 -3.69 12.68
CA LEU A 74 -1.02 -4.14 11.58
C LEU A 74 0.34 -3.43 11.61
N GLY A 75 0.37 -2.12 11.83
CA GLY A 75 1.61 -1.34 11.94
C GLY A 75 2.49 -1.79 13.10
N LEU A 76 1.91 -2.07 14.27
CA LEU A 76 2.63 -2.58 15.44
C LEU A 76 3.21 -3.99 15.18
N ILE A 77 2.42 -4.88 14.55
CA ILE A 77 2.83 -6.26 14.27
C ILE A 77 3.84 -6.30 13.13
N ALA A 78 3.65 -5.49 12.09
CA ALA A 78 4.50 -5.45 10.90
C ALA A 78 5.73 -4.55 11.05
N GLY A 79 5.81 -3.71 12.10
CA GLY A 79 6.89 -2.76 12.30
C GLY A 79 6.98 -1.65 11.22
N VAL A 80 5.89 -1.48 10.43
CA VAL A 80 5.83 -0.53 9.31
C VAL A 80 4.66 0.41 9.48
N SER A 81 4.91 1.71 9.43
CA SER A 81 3.85 2.73 9.46
C SER A 81 3.17 2.80 8.10
N LEU A 82 1.97 2.22 8.02
CA LEU A 82 1.13 2.32 6.83
C LEU A 82 0.19 3.52 6.96
N PRO A 83 0.30 4.54 6.08
CA PRO A 83 -0.63 5.66 6.13
C PRO A 83 -2.07 5.16 5.93
N PRO A 84 -2.99 5.43 6.87
CA PRO A 84 -4.39 5.09 6.69
C PRO A 84 -4.94 5.86 5.47
N ASP A 85 -5.89 5.26 4.77
CA ASP A 85 -6.58 5.84 3.60
C ASP A 85 -5.68 6.13 2.38
N ALA A 86 -4.40 5.74 2.41
CA ALA A 86 -3.52 5.77 1.25
C ALA A 86 -3.77 4.57 0.34
N GLY A 87 -4.13 4.85 -0.91
CA GLY A 87 -4.22 3.86 -1.99
C GLY A 87 -2.86 3.52 -2.60
N ASP A 88 -2.89 2.82 -3.75
CA ASP A 88 -1.68 2.58 -4.54
C ASP A 88 -1.32 3.78 -5.43
N PHE A 89 -2.22 4.78 -5.55
CA PHE A 89 -1.96 6.00 -6.30
C PHE A 89 -0.88 6.85 -5.64
N ARG A 90 0.32 6.81 -6.21
CA ARG A 90 1.49 7.49 -5.69
C ARG A 90 2.53 7.80 -6.75
N LEU A 91 3.31 8.85 -6.54
CA LEU A 91 4.49 9.19 -7.31
C LEU A 91 5.73 8.78 -6.49
N LEU A 92 6.65 8.08 -7.13
CA LEU A 92 7.93 7.61 -6.56
C LEU A 92 9.09 8.26 -7.31
N ASP A 93 10.02 8.87 -6.60
CA ASP A 93 11.30 9.32 -7.15
C ASP A 93 12.11 8.13 -7.71
N ARG A 94 12.99 8.38 -8.69
CA ARG A 94 13.85 7.35 -9.29
C ARG A 94 14.63 6.55 -8.24
N LYS A 95 15.21 7.21 -7.25
CA LYS A 95 15.97 6.54 -6.19
C LYS A 95 15.12 5.59 -5.34
N VAL A 96 13.84 5.92 -5.12
CA VAL A 96 12.89 5.02 -4.44
C VAL A 96 12.58 3.82 -5.32
N VAL A 97 12.35 4.05 -6.62
CA VAL A 97 12.13 2.99 -7.61
C VAL A 97 13.31 2.03 -7.66
N ASP A 98 14.53 2.56 -7.73
CA ASP A 98 15.75 1.75 -7.81
C ASP A 98 15.94 0.92 -6.52
N ALA A 99 15.69 1.52 -5.35
CA ALA A 99 15.70 0.80 -4.09
C ALA A 99 14.66 -0.34 -4.05
N LEU A 100 13.43 -0.08 -4.51
CA LEU A 100 12.37 -1.10 -4.56
C LEU A 100 12.66 -2.23 -5.55
N ILE A 101 13.31 -1.94 -6.68
CA ILE A 101 13.72 -2.96 -7.65
C ILE A 101 14.84 -3.85 -7.10
N ALA A 102 15.77 -3.26 -6.34
CA ALA A 102 16.90 -3.98 -5.75
C ALA A 102 16.51 -4.94 -4.62
N LEU A 103 15.28 -4.81 -4.06
CA LEU A 103 14.80 -5.69 -3.01
C LEU A 103 14.62 -7.13 -3.54
N PRO A 104 15.10 -8.17 -2.80
CA PRO A 104 15.06 -9.57 -3.24
C PRO A 104 13.70 -10.25 -3.06
N GLU A 105 12.74 -9.58 -2.43
CA GLU A 105 11.44 -10.15 -2.08
C GLU A 105 10.66 -10.63 -3.30
N ARG A 106 10.22 -11.89 -3.25
CA ARG A 106 9.35 -12.49 -4.29
C ARG A 106 7.90 -12.06 -4.14
N HIS A 107 7.41 -11.95 -2.89
CA HIS A 107 6.07 -11.48 -2.57
C HIS A 107 6.12 -10.00 -2.22
N ARG A 108 5.92 -9.15 -3.23
CA ARG A 108 6.04 -7.70 -3.10
C ARG A 108 4.71 -7.08 -2.72
N TYR A 109 4.58 -6.60 -1.48
CA TYR A 109 3.49 -5.76 -1.03
C TYR A 109 3.95 -4.30 -1.06
N PHE A 110 3.75 -3.62 -2.19
CA PHE A 110 4.34 -2.30 -2.43
C PHE A 110 3.96 -1.24 -1.41
N ARG A 111 2.73 -1.26 -0.85
CA ARG A 111 2.36 -0.31 0.21
C ARG A 111 3.27 -0.40 1.42
N GLY A 112 3.60 -1.62 1.82
CA GLY A 112 4.53 -1.86 2.92
C GLY A 112 5.97 -1.57 2.55
N LEU A 113 6.42 -2.07 1.39
CA LEU A 113 7.81 -1.90 0.92
C LEU A 113 8.18 -0.42 0.75
N VAL A 114 7.31 0.40 0.17
CA VAL A 114 7.52 1.85 0.04
C VAL A 114 7.66 2.54 1.39
N SER A 115 6.90 2.11 2.40
CA SER A 115 7.05 2.64 3.75
C SER A 115 8.31 2.10 4.44
N TRP A 116 8.68 0.86 4.18
CA TRP A 116 9.81 0.18 4.79
C TRP A 116 11.17 0.73 4.32
N VAL A 117 11.30 1.13 3.06
CA VAL A 117 12.55 1.71 2.53
C VAL A 117 12.91 3.08 3.12
N GLY A 118 12.02 3.72 3.87
CA GLY A 118 12.33 4.83 4.76
C GLY A 118 12.53 6.21 4.11
N PHE A 119 12.18 6.38 2.84
CA PHE A 119 12.24 7.68 2.17
C PHE A 119 11.19 8.68 2.69
N ARG A 120 11.44 9.98 2.52
CA ARG A 120 10.51 11.04 2.91
C ARG A 120 9.21 10.93 2.13
N GLN A 121 8.09 10.81 2.87
CA GLN A 121 6.77 10.62 2.30
C GLN A 121 5.82 11.75 2.67
N GLU A 122 4.95 12.15 1.72
CA GLU A 122 3.92 13.15 1.94
C GLU A 122 2.61 12.75 1.27
N GLY A 123 1.50 12.97 2.00
CA GLY A 123 0.15 12.69 1.51
C GLY A 123 -0.50 13.91 0.87
N VAL A 124 -1.03 13.79 -0.34
CA VAL A 124 -1.83 14.82 -1.02
C VAL A 124 -3.30 14.43 -0.96
N PRO A 125 -4.15 15.21 -0.25
CA PRO A 125 -5.56 14.88 -0.12
C PRO A 125 -6.32 15.10 -1.43
N PHE A 126 -7.22 14.16 -1.77
CA PHE A 126 -8.12 14.27 -2.91
C PHE A 126 -9.50 13.68 -2.61
N ASP A 127 -10.49 14.12 -3.36
CA ASP A 127 -11.84 13.60 -3.31
C ASP A 127 -11.97 12.49 -4.35
N ARG A 128 -12.22 11.25 -3.90
CA ARG A 128 -12.33 10.12 -4.79
C ARG A 128 -13.67 10.17 -5.54
N PRO A 129 -13.70 10.20 -6.88
CA PRO A 129 -14.93 10.09 -7.65
C PRO A 129 -15.62 8.74 -7.39
N ALA A 130 -16.93 8.70 -7.60
CA ALA A 130 -17.66 7.44 -7.61
C ALA A 130 -17.10 6.53 -8.72
N ARG A 131 -17.16 5.20 -8.51
CA ARG A 131 -16.74 4.28 -9.55
C ARG A 131 -17.59 4.47 -10.81
N ALA A 132 -16.95 4.66 -11.97
CA ALA A 132 -17.64 4.88 -13.23
C ALA A 132 -18.36 3.63 -13.72
N ALA A 133 -17.84 2.41 -13.41
CA ALA A 133 -18.46 1.13 -13.79
C ALA A 133 -17.96 -0.01 -12.88
N GLY A 134 -18.76 -1.08 -12.78
CA GLY A 134 -18.42 -2.33 -12.09
C GLY A 134 -18.71 -2.34 -10.59
N GLU A 135 -18.83 -3.55 -10.04
CA GLU A 135 -19.05 -3.81 -8.62
C GLU A 135 -17.74 -4.12 -7.89
N THR A 136 -17.75 -3.91 -6.58
CA THR A 136 -16.59 -4.27 -5.75
C THR A 136 -16.44 -5.79 -5.69
N LYS A 137 -15.34 -6.31 -6.25
CA LYS A 137 -14.97 -7.73 -6.15
C LYS A 137 -14.20 -8.05 -4.85
N PHE A 138 -14.14 -7.09 -3.91
CA PHE A 138 -13.38 -7.22 -2.66
C PHE A 138 -14.26 -7.86 -1.59
N THR A 139 -14.28 -9.18 -1.53
CA THR A 139 -15.01 -9.96 -0.53
C THR A 139 -14.30 -9.95 0.83
N LEU A 140 -15.02 -10.22 1.92
CA LEU A 140 -14.45 -10.35 3.27
C LEU A 140 -13.28 -11.34 3.31
N TRP A 141 -13.40 -12.48 2.60
CA TRP A 141 -12.33 -13.47 2.48
C TRP A 141 -11.05 -12.92 1.83
N LYS A 142 -11.21 -12.13 0.78
CA LYS A 142 -10.06 -11.44 0.14
C LYS A 142 -9.42 -10.42 1.08
N MET A 143 -10.22 -9.73 1.92
CA MET A 143 -9.68 -8.82 2.94
C MET A 143 -8.87 -9.55 4.00
N ILE A 144 -9.36 -10.69 4.50
CA ILE A 144 -8.65 -11.52 5.48
C ILE A 144 -7.34 -12.04 4.88
N ARG A 145 -7.39 -12.60 3.67
CA ARG A 145 -6.19 -13.08 2.98
C ARG A 145 -5.16 -11.96 2.78
N PHE A 146 -5.60 -10.80 2.35
CA PHE A 146 -4.74 -9.63 2.18
C PHE A 146 -4.10 -9.18 3.52
N ALA A 147 -4.85 -9.23 4.61
CA ALA A 147 -4.33 -8.94 5.94
C ALA A 147 -3.29 -9.96 6.39
N VAL A 148 -3.54 -11.25 6.17
CA VAL A 148 -2.59 -12.34 6.47
C VAL A 148 -1.32 -12.17 5.64
N ASP A 149 -1.45 -11.93 4.32
CA ASP A 149 -0.30 -11.70 3.44
C ASP A 149 0.53 -10.49 3.89
N GLY A 150 -0.14 -9.40 4.32
CA GLY A 150 0.53 -8.23 4.88
C GLY A 150 1.30 -8.52 6.18
N VAL A 151 0.67 -9.22 7.12
CA VAL A 151 1.31 -9.60 8.40
C VAL A 151 2.48 -10.54 8.17
N THR A 152 2.33 -11.56 7.35
CA THR A 152 3.38 -12.57 7.11
C THR A 152 4.55 -12.02 6.29
N SER A 153 4.32 -10.99 5.47
CA SER A 153 5.39 -10.34 4.68
C SER A 153 6.30 -9.44 5.52
N PHE A 154 5.80 -8.87 6.63
CA PHE A 154 6.54 -7.88 7.41
C PHE A 154 6.75 -8.26 8.88
N SER A 155 6.22 -9.40 9.34
CA SER A 155 6.28 -9.78 10.75
C SER A 155 6.70 -11.24 10.94
N HIS A 156 7.62 -11.44 11.88
CA HIS A 156 8.00 -12.78 12.37
C HIS A 156 7.05 -13.30 13.47
N VAL A 157 6.07 -12.50 13.92
CA VAL A 157 5.16 -12.88 15.02
C VAL A 157 4.39 -14.17 14.71
N PRO A 158 3.79 -14.36 13.51
CA PRO A 158 3.09 -15.61 13.19
C PRO A 158 4.01 -16.84 13.31
N LEU A 159 5.24 -16.72 12.82
CA LEU A 159 6.22 -17.80 12.89
C LEU A 159 6.60 -18.13 14.34
N ARG A 160 6.85 -17.11 15.17
CA ARG A 160 7.14 -17.28 16.60
C ARG A 160 5.99 -17.95 17.35
N LEU A 161 4.74 -17.58 17.05
CA LEU A 161 3.56 -18.22 17.66
C LEU A 161 3.46 -19.70 17.30
N VAL A 162 3.68 -20.06 16.03
CA VAL A 162 3.70 -21.47 15.58
C VAL A 162 4.83 -22.23 16.27
N THR A 163 6.01 -21.64 16.37
CA THR A 163 7.15 -22.26 17.07
C THR A 163 6.84 -22.52 18.54
N LEU A 164 6.29 -21.52 19.26
CA LEU A 164 5.91 -21.67 20.66
C LEU A 164 4.82 -22.72 20.86
N ALA A 165 3.80 -22.72 19.98
CA ALA A 165 2.74 -23.74 20.01
C ALA A 165 3.30 -25.16 19.76
N GLY A 166 4.25 -25.28 18.83
CA GLY A 166 4.93 -26.56 18.58
C GLY A 166 5.71 -27.07 19.79
N PHE A 167 6.46 -26.21 20.48
CA PHE A 167 7.15 -26.57 21.71
C PHE A 167 6.18 -26.95 22.83
N ALA A 168 5.08 -26.21 23.02
CA ALA A 168 4.08 -26.53 24.02
C ALA A 168 3.35 -27.86 23.75
N ALA A 169 3.18 -28.24 22.49
CA ALA A 169 2.55 -29.51 22.11
C ALA A 169 3.49 -30.71 22.20
N SER A 170 4.80 -30.48 22.24
CA SER A 170 5.83 -31.55 22.32
C SER A 170 6.33 -31.82 23.75
N ALA A 171 5.93 -31.02 24.73
CA ALA A 171 6.23 -31.18 26.14
C ALA A 171 5.16 -31.98 26.89
#